data_6448ad43c60e2c1cf7697b934ac634d0
#
_entry.id   6448ad43c60e2c1cf7697b934ac634d0
#
_cell.length_a   1.000
_cell.length_b   1.000
_cell.length_c   1.000
_cell.angle_alpha   90.00
_cell.angle_beta   90.00
_cell.angle_gamma   90.00
#
_symmetry.space_group_name_H-M   'P 1'
#
loop_
_entity.id
_entity.type
_entity.pdbx_description
1 polymer ?
#
loop_
_entity_poly.entity_id
_entity_poly.type
_entity_poly.pdbx_seq_one_letter_code
_entity_poly.pdbx_strand_id
1 'polypeptide(L)'
;MNCVLISIGDELLIGQTINTNAAWLGEQLNLLGFKVIAGLVIPDDKVAIENALNDFSSADLIIMTGGLGPTKDDITKHTLCNYFDTKLERKLEIESKIIAYFQSRELPILQTNKDQALLPAACEVLPNSRGTASGMWFEKNNTIYVSLPGVPYEMKGLINECVIPKLRSRNKDENTLVHRTVRTHGMGESFLAEIIKDWEDNLSADEIKLAYLPSPGIVKLRLSLVGKDGKKIVDTLNKHINLLYEIIPDQVYGYEDDTMEGVVGDLLTAQNASISTAESCTGGAVAKMITSVSGSSNYFEGSVICYSNICKINQLHVQESALHAYGAVSQEIAEQMAIGVKRKLNTDYGLATSGIAGPTGGTADKPVGTIWIALASKSGVISKKLNLGYSRDRNIHVTSLSVLNMLRLELLKN
;
A
#
# COMPACT_ATOMS: atom_id res chain seq x y z
N MET A 1 11.26 13.00 20.20
CA MET A 1 12.44 13.26 19.34
C MET A 1 11.95 13.72 17.98
N ASN A 2 12.60 14.75 17.43
CA ASN A 2 12.27 15.32 16.13
C ASN A 2 13.13 14.71 15.03
N CYS A 3 12.50 14.39 13.90
CA CYS A 3 13.19 13.82 12.76
C CYS A 3 12.92 14.61 11.47
N VAL A 4 13.91 14.66 10.58
CA VAL A 4 13.82 15.26 9.25
C VAL A 4 14.15 14.21 8.20
N LEU A 5 13.35 14.18 7.13
CA LEU A 5 13.56 13.31 5.97
C LEU A 5 14.04 14.16 4.79
N ILE A 6 15.16 13.79 4.18
CA ILE A 6 15.71 14.45 3.00
C ILE A 6 15.81 13.42 1.87
N SER A 7 15.08 13.65 0.80
CA SER A 7 15.15 12.83 -0.41
C SER A 7 15.95 13.59 -1.47
N ILE A 8 17.03 12.98 -1.95
CA ILE A 8 17.95 13.56 -2.92
C ILE A 8 17.66 12.87 -4.25
N GLY A 9 17.36 13.65 -5.29
CA GLY A 9 17.09 13.14 -6.64
C GLY A 9 16.33 14.14 -7.49
N ASP A 10 16.89 14.49 -8.64
CA ASP A 10 16.25 15.38 -9.62
C ASP A 10 14.95 14.79 -10.17
N GLU A 11 14.88 13.46 -10.33
CA GLU A 11 13.69 12.74 -10.80
C GLU A 11 12.47 12.90 -9.86
N LEU A 12 12.73 13.12 -8.57
CA LEU A 12 11.69 13.39 -7.58
C LEU A 12 11.16 14.82 -7.70
N LEU A 13 12.07 15.80 -7.95
CA LEU A 13 11.72 17.20 -8.11
C LEU A 13 10.86 17.46 -9.35
N ILE A 14 11.19 16.81 -10.46
CA ILE A 14 10.45 16.97 -11.73
C ILE A 14 9.23 16.04 -11.84
N GLY A 15 8.96 15.23 -10.81
CA GLY A 15 7.78 14.36 -10.73
C GLY A 15 7.82 13.12 -11.61
N GLN A 16 9.00 12.69 -12.08
CA GLN A 16 9.16 11.43 -12.81
C GLN A 16 8.97 10.21 -11.91
N THR A 17 9.29 10.35 -10.63
CA THR A 17 9.17 9.29 -9.63
C THR A 17 8.43 9.80 -8.39
N ILE A 18 7.54 8.97 -7.84
CA ILE A 18 6.85 9.28 -6.58
C ILE A 18 7.77 8.95 -5.41
N ASN A 19 7.89 9.87 -4.45
CA ASN A 19 8.69 9.68 -3.25
C ASN A 19 8.05 8.70 -2.27
N THR A 20 8.12 7.41 -2.57
CA THR A 20 7.61 6.35 -1.70
C THR A 20 8.49 6.11 -0.48
N ASN A 21 9.79 6.47 -0.55
CA ASN A 21 10.73 6.31 0.54
C ASN A 21 10.36 7.19 1.73
N ALA A 22 10.12 8.48 1.50
CA ALA A 22 9.75 9.40 2.57
C ALA A 22 8.43 9.01 3.26
N ALA A 23 7.44 8.55 2.48
CA ALA A 23 6.17 8.09 3.03
C ALA A 23 6.37 6.89 3.96
N TRP A 24 7.11 5.88 3.52
CA TRP A 24 7.38 4.68 4.32
C TRP A 24 8.26 4.97 5.54
N LEU A 25 9.30 5.79 5.38
CA LEU A 25 10.16 6.22 6.50
C LEU A 25 9.37 6.97 7.57
N GLY A 26 8.49 7.88 7.15
CA GLY A 26 7.62 8.62 8.06
C GLY A 26 6.76 7.70 8.92
N GLU A 27 6.21 6.65 8.33
CA GLU A 27 5.44 5.64 9.05
C GLU A 27 6.32 4.88 10.06
N GLN A 28 7.47 4.34 9.63
CA GLN A 28 8.35 3.56 10.51
C GLN A 28 8.91 4.38 11.68
N LEU A 29 9.30 5.62 11.43
CA LEU A 29 9.84 6.49 12.46
C LEU A 29 8.77 6.95 13.46
N ASN A 30 7.55 7.15 12.99
CA ASN A 30 6.43 7.47 13.86
C ASN A 30 6.15 6.34 14.86
N LEU A 31 6.21 5.07 14.41
CA LEU A 31 6.10 3.89 15.26
C LEU A 31 7.23 3.78 16.31
N LEU A 32 8.37 4.42 16.06
CA LEU A 32 9.48 4.52 17.00
C LEU A 32 9.39 5.73 17.93
N GLY A 33 8.30 6.52 17.86
CA GLY A 33 8.10 7.71 18.66
C GLY A 33 8.81 8.97 18.13
N PHE A 34 9.35 8.93 16.89
CA PHE A 34 9.89 10.12 16.25
C PHE A 34 8.77 10.95 15.62
N LYS A 35 8.82 12.26 15.84
CA LYS A 35 7.97 13.23 15.15
C LYS A 35 8.71 13.74 13.91
N VAL A 36 8.24 13.38 12.74
CA VAL A 36 8.73 13.96 11.48
C VAL A 36 8.26 15.42 11.41
N ILE A 37 9.20 16.36 11.49
CA ILE A 37 8.94 17.81 11.49
C ILE A 37 9.08 18.44 10.11
N ALA A 38 9.85 17.79 9.20
CA ALA A 38 10.01 18.21 7.81
C ALA A 38 10.31 17.01 6.92
N GLY A 39 9.82 17.07 5.67
CA GLY A 39 10.19 16.19 4.58
C GLY A 39 10.58 17.04 3.36
N LEU A 40 11.81 16.94 2.91
CA LEU A 40 12.35 17.71 1.81
C LEU A 40 12.65 16.81 0.62
N VAL A 41 12.50 17.40 -0.57
CA VAL A 41 13.07 16.85 -1.81
C VAL A 41 14.05 17.90 -2.33
N ILE A 42 15.30 17.50 -2.56
CA ILE A 42 16.36 18.40 -2.99
C ILE A 42 17.08 17.80 -4.22
N PRO A 43 17.71 18.64 -5.05
CA PRO A 43 18.48 18.16 -6.19
C PRO A 43 19.77 17.42 -5.74
N ASP A 44 20.37 16.68 -6.67
CA ASP A 44 21.71 16.11 -6.53
C ASP A 44 22.78 17.24 -6.66
N ASP A 45 22.75 18.17 -5.70
CA ASP A 45 23.61 19.35 -5.65
C ASP A 45 24.25 19.50 -4.27
N LYS A 46 25.58 19.77 -4.26
CA LYS A 46 26.36 19.90 -3.04
C LYS A 46 25.81 20.97 -2.09
N VAL A 47 25.50 22.15 -2.63
CA VAL A 47 25.06 23.31 -1.84
C VAL A 47 23.67 23.03 -1.26
N ALA A 48 22.79 22.41 -2.03
CA ALA A 48 21.47 22.03 -1.57
C ALA A 48 21.52 21.04 -0.41
N ILE A 49 22.39 20.04 -0.50
CA ILE A 49 22.58 19.04 0.57
C ILE A 49 23.17 19.71 1.82
N GLU A 50 24.24 20.50 1.70
CA GLU A 50 24.88 21.19 2.82
C GLU A 50 23.91 22.17 3.53
N ASN A 51 23.12 22.93 2.76
CA ASN A 51 22.11 23.83 3.31
C ASN A 51 21.02 23.07 4.10
N ALA A 52 20.47 22.00 3.51
CA ALA A 52 19.46 21.18 4.16
C ALA A 52 19.98 20.57 5.49
N LEU A 53 21.23 20.11 5.52
CA LEU A 53 21.85 19.60 6.77
C LEU A 53 22.05 20.69 7.82
N ASN A 54 22.44 21.90 7.41
CA ASN A 54 22.63 23.03 8.32
C ASN A 54 21.32 23.55 8.88
N ASP A 55 20.30 23.73 8.04
CA ASP A 55 18.97 24.25 8.43
C ASP A 55 18.31 23.37 9.48
N PHE A 56 18.56 22.06 9.45
CA PHE A 56 17.96 21.11 10.38
C PHE A 56 18.94 20.48 11.37
N SER A 57 20.12 21.07 11.54
CA SER A 57 21.18 20.56 12.45
C SER A 57 20.78 20.48 13.92
N SER A 58 19.63 21.05 14.31
CA SER A 58 19.04 20.95 15.65
C SER A 58 18.04 19.80 15.81
N ALA A 59 17.74 19.03 14.74
CA ALA A 59 16.91 17.84 14.85
C ALA A 59 17.66 16.70 15.57
N ASP A 60 16.91 15.80 16.21
CA ASP A 60 17.52 14.63 16.86
C ASP A 60 18.01 13.59 15.83
N LEU A 61 17.32 13.51 14.67
CA LEU A 61 17.61 12.55 13.60
C LEU A 61 17.37 13.18 12.21
N ILE A 62 18.33 13.02 11.31
CA ILE A 62 18.19 13.36 9.90
C ILE A 62 18.41 12.09 9.07
N ILE A 63 17.43 11.70 8.27
CA ILE A 63 17.56 10.58 7.34
C ILE A 63 17.57 11.11 5.91
N MET A 64 18.63 10.79 5.19
CA MET A 64 18.82 11.12 3.78
C MET A 64 18.64 9.86 2.93
N THR A 65 18.00 9.97 1.77
CA THR A 65 17.89 8.89 0.79
C THR A 65 18.25 9.40 -0.60
N GLY A 66 19.13 8.68 -1.30
CA GLY A 66 19.57 9.00 -2.67
C GLY A 66 21.04 9.39 -2.78
N GLY A 67 21.53 9.50 -4.02
CA GLY A 67 22.88 9.97 -4.37
C GLY A 67 24.03 9.07 -3.89
N LEU A 68 23.80 7.76 -3.66
CA LEU A 68 24.81 6.80 -3.20
C LEU A 68 25.24 5.78 -4.27
N GLY A 69 24.74 5.88 -5.48
CA GLY A 69 25.06 4.99 -6.58
C GLY A 69 26.49 5.16 -7.12
N PRO A 70 26.82 4.45 -8.23
CA PRO A 70 28.15 4.49 -8.85
C PRO A 70 28.28 5.55 -9.96
N THR A 71 27.28 6.38 -10.18
CA THR A 71 27.22 7.34 -11.28
C THR A 71 27.83 8.69 -10.89
N LYS A 72 28.08 9.57 -11.86
CA LYS A 72 28.78 10.84 -11.61
C LYS A 72 27.94 11.87 -10.86
N ASP A 73 26.65 11.73 -10.95
CA ASP A 73 25.63 12.50 -10.26
C ASP A 73 25.44 12.08 -8.78
N ASP A 74 25.96 10.90 -8.41
CA ASP A 74 25.93 10.43 -7.02
C ASP A 74 26.96 11.14 -6.14
N ILE A 75 26.68 12.39 -5.78
CA ILE A 75 27.63 13.27 -5.07
C ILE A 75 27.50 13.24 -3.54
N THR A 76 26.47 12.56 -3.01
CA THR A 76 26.14 12.59 -1.57
C THR A 76 27.34 12.19 -0.69
N LYS A 77 28.07 11.14 -1.02
CA LYS A 77 29.25 10.71 -0.23
C LYS A 77 30.34 11.79 -0.12
N HIS A 78 30.63 12.47 -1.23
CA HIS A 78 31.61 13.54 -1.27
C HIS A 78 31.16 14.77 -0.47
N THR A 79 29.88 15.11 -0.58
CA THR A 79 29.28 16.21 0.17
C THR A 79 29.30 15.93 1.67
N LEU A 80 28.97 14.70 2.09
CA LEU A 80 29.05 14.30 3.49
C LEU A 80 30.49 14.31 4.01
N CYS A 81 31.51 13.98 3.20
CA CYS A 81 32.90 14.13 3.57
C CYS A 81 33.24 15.58 3.92
N ASN A 82 32.76 16.54 3.13
CA ASN A 82 32.98 17.97 3.43
C ASN A 82 32.25 18.41 4.70
N TYR A 83 30.97 18.03 4.84
CA TYR A 83 30.13 18.42 5.97
C TYR A 83 30.67 17.89 7.33
N PHE A 84 31.21 16.66 7.32
CA PHE A 84 31.76 16.01 8.53
C PHE A 84 33.27 16.15 8.68
N ASP A 85 33.92 16.96 7.82
CA ASP A 85 35.37 17.17 7.83
C ASP A 85 36.16 15.83 7.82
N THR A 86 35.86 14.99 6.86
CA THR A 86 36.43 13.65 6.72
C THR A 86 36.81 13.37 5.26
N LYS A 87 37.44 12.23 4.99
CA LYS A 87 37.82 11.80 3.65
C LYS A 87 37.25 10.42 3.34
N LEU A 88 37.16 10.10 2.04
CA LEU A 88 36.81 8.76 1.60
C LEU A 88 37.95 7.77 1.88
N GLU A 89 37.62 6.64 2.44
CA GLU A 89 38.52 5.51 2.65
C GLU A 89 37.89 4.24 2.06
N ARG A 90 38.76 3.41 1.45
CA ARG A 90 38.31 2.13 0.91
C ARG A 90 38.12 1.11 2.04
N LYS A 91 36.93 0.61 2.19
CA LYS A 91 36.60 -0.43 3.16
C LYS A 91 36.67 -1.79 2.48
N LEU A 92 37.78 -2.53 2.70
CA LEU A 92 38.07 -3.81 2.02
C LEU A 92 36.97 -4.86 2.26
N GLU A 93 36.37 -4.88 3.43
CA GLU A 93 35.28 -5.79 3.74
C GLU A 93 34.05 -5.52 2.86
N ILE A 94 33.73 -4.24 2.61
CA ILE A 94 32.62 -3.85 1.74
C ILE A 94 32.95 -4.17 0.28
N GLU A 95 34.18 -3.89 -0.16
CA GLU A 95 34.62 -4.25 -1.51
C GLU A 95 34.50 -5.76 -1.77
N SER A 96 34.89 -6.60 -0.82
CA SER A 96 34.76 -8.04 -0.92
C SER A 96 33.29 -8.48 -1.04
N LYS A 97 32.40 -7.85 -0.29
CA LYS A 97 30.95 -8.12 -0.39
C LYS A 97 30.38 -7.70 -1.75
N ILE A 98 30.79 -6.55 -2.29
CA ILE A 98 30.39 -6.09 -3.62
C ILE A 98 30.87 -7.07 -4.69
N ILE A 99 32.12 -7.51 -4.62
CA ILE A 99 32.68 -8.50 -5.55
C ILE A 99 31.86 -9.80 -5.51
N ALA A 100 31.58 -10.33 -4.31
CA ALA A 100 30.80 -11.53 -4.14
C ALA A 100 29.35 -11.36 -4.68
N TYR A 101 28.75 -10.20 -4.50
CA TYR A 101 27.41 -9.88 -5.02
C TYR A 101 27.34 -9.97 -6.55
N PHE A 102 28.32 -9.40 -7.27
CA PHE A 102 28.38 -9.47 -8.73
C PHE A 102 28.71 -10.89 -9.21
N GLN A 103 29.67 -11.55 -8.57
CA GLN A 103 30.05 -12.92 -8.91
C GLN A 103 28.89 -13.91 -8.78
N SER A 104 28.09 -13.80 -7.70
CA SER A 104 26.93 -14.67 -7.48
C SER A 104 25.82 -14.52 -8.53
N ARG A 105 25.88 -13.45 -9.34
CA ARG A 105 24.93 -13.14 -10.43
C ARG A 105 25.55 -13.26 -11.81
N GLU A 106 26.79 -13.73 -11.89
CA GLU A 106 27.54 -13.87 -13.14
C GLU A 106 27.63 -12.54 -13.92
N LEU A 107 27.69 -11.40 -13.19
CA LEU A 107 27.78 -10.07 -13.77
C LEU A 107 29.22 -9.55 -13.80
N PRO A 108 29.63 -8.78 -14.82
CA PRO A 108 30.95 -8.14 -14.87
C PRO A 108 31.06 -7.07 -13.77
N ILE A 109 32.25 -6.96 -13.18
CA ILE A 109 32.56 -6.00 -12.13
C ILE A 109 33.37 -4.84 -12.73
N LEU A 110 32.78 -3.65 -12.70
CA LEU A 110 33.46 -2.42 -13.11
C LEU A 110 34.21 -1.78 -11.94
N GLN A 111 35.18 -0.92 -12.24
CA GLN A 111 35.89 -0.16 -11.20
C GLN A 111 34.94 0.73 -10.40
N THR A 112 33.95 1.36 -11.06
CA THR A 112 32.90 2.16 -10.41
C THR A 112 32.09 1.37 -9.39
N ASN A 113 31.85 0.07 -9.63
CA ASN A 113 31.19 -0.80 -8.64
C ASN A 113 32.07 -1.02 -7.41
N LYS A 114 33.41 -1.26 -7.60
CA LYS A 114 34.35 -1.40 -6.49
C LYS A 114 34.50 -0.09 -5.71
N ASP A 115 34.39 1.05 -6.36
CA ASP A 115 34.49 2.38 -5.75
C ASP A 115 33.27 2.73 -4.87
N GLN A 116 32.21 1.95 -4.92
CA GLN A 116 31.14 2.03 -3.92
C GLN A 116 31.63 1.67 -2.51
N ALA A 117 32.74 0.94 -2.39
CA ALA A 117 33.44 0.67 -1.14
C ALA A 117 34.25 1.85 -0.59
N LEU A 118 34.34 2.96 -1.33
CA LEU A 118 34.88 4.24 -0.84
C LEU A 118 33.79 4.91 0.01
N LEU A 119 34.00 4.96 1.33
CA LEU A 119 33.06 5.51 2.29
C LEU A 119 33.77 6.53 3.20
N PRO A 120 33.07 7.56 3.72
CA PRO A 120 33.63 8.51 4.66
C PRO A 120 34.26 7.83 5.88
N ALA A 121 35.49 8.18 6.23
CA ALA A 121 36.22 7.54 7.35
C ALA A 121 35.48 7.71 8.69
N ALA A 122 34.79 8.84 8.88
CA ALA A 122 34.06 9.16 10.10
C ALA A 122 32.69 8.46 10.21
N CYS A 123 32.23 7.77 9.17
CA CYS A 123 30.93 7.07 9.25
C CYS A 123 31.07 5.68 9.88
N GLU A 124 30.06 5.29 10.62
CA GLU A 124 29.78 3.87 10.85
C GLU A 124 29.04 3.32 9.62
N VAL A 125 29.61 2.28 9.02
CA VAL A 125 29.04 1.67 7.81
C VAL A 125 27.85 0.80 8.19
N LEU A 126 26.71 1.02 7.53
CA LEU A 126 25.54 0.16 7.61
C LEU A 126 25.59 -0.82 6.42
N PRO A 127 25.85 -2.12 6.67
CA PRO A 127 26.01 -3.09 5.60
C PRO A 127 24.69 -3.36 4.88
N ASN A 128 24.69 -3.27 3.55
CA ASN A 128 23.54 -3.55 2.73
C ASN A 128 23.51 -5.04 2.33
N SER A 129 22.52 -5.77 2.81
CA SER A 129 22.29 -7.19 2.47
C SER A 129 21.60 -7.38 1.12
N ARG A 130 21.01 -6.30 0.56
CA ARG A 130 20.10 -6.35 -0.60
C ARG A 130 20.65 -5.70 -1.86
N GLY A 131 21.80 -5.05 -1.77
CA GLY A 131 22.44 -4.34 -2.87
C GLY A 131 23.88 -3.95 -2.59
N THR A 132 24.43 -3.06 -3.41
CA THR A 132 25.87 -2.70 -3.35
C THR A 132 26.13 -1.37 -2.62
N ALA A 133 25.15 -0.49 -2.51
CA ALA A 133 25.29 0.80 -1.85
C ALA A 133 25.11 0.65 -0.34
N SER A 134 26.18 0.74 0.44
CA SER A 134 26.12 0.73 1.90
C SER A 134 25.47 1.99 2.44
N GLY A 135 24.69 1.87 3.52
CA GLY A 135 24.25 3.01 4.29
C GLY A 135 25.39 3.56 5.17
N MET A 136 25.20 4.78 5.65
CA MET A 136 26.18 5.48 6.48
C MET A 136 25.48 6.10 7.69
N TRP A 137 26.11 5.97 8.85
CA TRP A 137 25.64 6.57 10.11
C TRP A 137 26.70 7.52 10.63
N PHE A 138 26.31 8.74 10.93
CA PHE A 138 27.17 9.75 11.55
C PHE A 138 26.50 10.34 12.79
N GLU A 139 27.30 10.90 13.67
CA GLU A 139 26.85 11.66 14.83
C GLU A 139 27.64 12.96 14.95
N LYS A 140 26.94 14.06 15.07
CA LYS A 140 27.55 15.39 15.25
C LYS A 140 26.61 16.26 16.09
N ASN A 141 27.12 16.86 17.16
CA ASN A 141 26.36 17.79 18.01
C ASN A 141 25.03 17.25 18.54
N ASN A 142 24.98 16.00 18.99
CA ASN A 142 23.81 15.26 19.43
C ASN A 142 22.76 14.93 18.33
N THR A 143 23.02 15.28 17.09
CA THR A 143 22.18 14.89 15.94
C THR A 143 22.72 13.62 15.31
N ILE A 144 21.84 12.70 15.02
CA ILE A 144 22.12 11.48 14.24
C ILE A 144 21.83 11.76 12.77
N TYR A 145 22.76 11.41 11.91
CA TYR A 145 22.61 11.52 10.46
C TYR A 145 22.73 10.14 9.84
N VAL A 146 21.73 9.75 9.08
CA VAL A 146 21.70 8.45 8.37
C VAL A 146 21.56 8.71 6.88
N SER A 147 22.47 8.19 6.06
CA SER A 147 22.40 8.29 4.60
C SER A 147 22.18 6.90 4.01
N LEU A 148 21.20 6.76 3.15
CA LEU A 148 20.68 5.50 2.62
C LEU A 148 20.54 5.57 1.08
N PRO A 149 20.62 4.43 0.38
CA PRO A 149 20.38 4.39 -1.07
C PRO A 149 18.94 4.82 -1.42
N GLY A 150 18.76 5.35 -2.63
CA GLY A 150 17.46 5.74 -3.17
C GLY A 150 16.54 4.55 -3.50
N VAL A 151 17.11 3.38 -3.80
CA VAL A 151 16.35 2.17 -4.17
C VAL A 151 15.49 1.68 -2.99
N PRO A 152 14.15 1.67 -3.11
CA PRO A 152 13.26 1.39 -1.95
C PRO A 152 13.52 0.05 -1.28
N TYR A 153 13.83 -0.98 -2.04
CA TYR A 153 14.10 -2.32 -1.51
C TYR A 153 15.37 -2.37 -0.63
N GLU A 154 16.43 -1.67 -1.05
CA GLU A 154 17.68 -1.56 -0.30
C GLU A 154 17.51 -0.68 0.94
N MET A 155 16.89 0.48 0.78
CA MET A 155 16.62 1.42 1.87
C MET A 155 15.80 0.77 2.99
N LYS A 156 14.71 0.08 2.65
CA LYS A 156 13.88 -0.64 3.64
C LYS A 156 14.65 -1.73 4.37
N GLY A 157 15.55 -2.44 3.67
CA GLY A 157 16.44 -3.43 4.27
C GLY A 157 17.34 -2.80 5.34
N LEU A 158 18.06 -1.76 4.98
CA LEU A 158 18.97 -1.04 5.87
C LEU A 158 18.25 -0.44 7.09
N ILE A 159 17.07 0.13 6.90
CA ILE A 159 16.26 0.65 8.01
C ILE A 159 15.90 -0.47 8.99
N ASN A 160 15.36 -1.58 8.50
CA ASN A 160 14.88 -2.67 9.37
C ASN A 160 16.04 -3.43 10.06
N GLU A 161 17.11 -3.68 9.32
CA GLU A 161 18.21 -4.53 9.76
C GLU A 161 19.26 -3.76 10.60
N CYS A 162 19.45 -2.45 10.32
CA CYS A 162 20.50 -1.66 10.94
C CYS A 162 19.96 -0.47 11.75
N VAL A 163 19.14 0.40 11.14
CA VAL A 163 18.80 1.71 11.74
C VAL A 163 17.82 1.55 12.91
N ILE A 164 16.70 0.83 12.71
CA ILE A 164 15.68 0.63 13.75
C ILE A 164 16.27 -0.01 15.02
N PRO A 165 17.06 -1.10 14.94
CA PRO A 165 17.65 -1.70 16.13
C PRO A 165 18.55 -0.72 16.89
N LYS A 166 19.35 0.10 16.18
CA LYS A 166 20.21 1.11 16.79
C LYS A 166 19.43 2.23 17.44
N LEU A 167 18.38 2.74 16.79
CA LEU A 167 17.52 3.78 17.38
C LEU A 167 16.80 3.27 18.63
N ARG A 168 16.28 2.04 18.62
CA ARG A 168 15.63 1.42 19.78
C ARG A 168 16.57 1.27 20.97
N SER A 169 17.83 0.88 20.74
CA SER A 169 18.81 0.73 21.83
C SER A 169 19.17 2.06 22.50
N ARG A 170 18.99 3.18 21.80
CA ARG A 170 19.29 4.54 22.30
C ARG A 170 18.09 5.24 22.92
N ASN A 171 16.89 4.89 22.46
CA ASN A 171 15.67 5.49 22.97
C ASN A 171 15.33 4.88 24.34
N LYS A 172 15.63 5.66 25.41
CA LYS A 172 15.29 5.31 26.80
C LYS A 172 13.87 5.73 27.17
N ASP A 173 13.13 6.35 26.24
CA ASP A 173 11.77 6.76 26.50
C ASP A 173 10.88 5.52 26.61
N GLU A 174 10.29 5.33 27.77
CA GLU A 174 9.42 4.17 28.06
C GLU A 174 8.06 4.26 27.32
N ASN A 175 7.78 5.37 26.64
CA ASN A 175 6.53 5.57 25.95
C ASN A 175 6.52 4.83 24.60
N THR A 176 5.54 3.98 24.43
CA THR A 176 5.24 3.25 23.20
C THR A 176 4.05 3.90 22.52
N LEU A 177 4.18 4.24 21.23
CA LEU A 177 3.07 4.62 20.36
C LEU A 177 2.58 3.36 19.62
N VAL A 178 1.31 3.08 19.71
CA VAL A 178 0.68 2.00 18.93
C VAL A 178 -0.40 2.59 18.05
N HIS A 179 -0.40 2.14 16.79
CA HIS A 179 -1.47 2.38 15.84
C HIS A 179 -2.25 1.08 15.61
N ARG A 180 -3.56 1.22 15.46
CA ARG A 180 -4.44 0.16 14.96
C ARG A 180 -5.30 0.76 13.85
N THR A 181 -5.36 0.08 12.72
CA THR A 181 -6.09 0.55 11.54
C THR A 181 -7.25 -0.37 11.26
N VAL A 182 -8.45 0.20 11.19
CA VAL A 182 -9.65 -0.48 10.73
C VAL A 182 -9.93 -0.08 9.29
N ARG A 183 -10.19 -1.04 8.43
CA ARG A 183 -10.48 -0.84 7.00
C ARG A 183 -11.95 -0.96 6.74
N THR A 184 -12.55 0.07 6.13
CA THR A 184 -13.96 0.09 5.80
C THR A 184 -14.19 0.24 4.30
N HIS A 185 -15.29 -0.33 3.81
CA HIS A 185 -15.73 -0.21 2.41
C HIS A 185 -17.25 0.04 2.34
N GLY A 186 -17.69 0.65 1.25
CA GLY A 186 -19.09 0.80 0.90
C GLY A 186 -19.75 2.09 1.40
N MET A 187 -19.01 2.93 2.13
CA MET A 187 -19.51 4.21 2.66
C MET A 187 -18.46 5.32 2.46
N GLY A 188 -18.93 6.52 2.15
CA GLY A 188 -18.08 7.72 2.08
C GLY A 188 -17.72 8.25 3.46
N GLU A 189 -16.62 8.98 3.56
CA GLU A 189 -16.06 9.51 4.82
C GLU A 189 -17.08 10.29 5.65
N SER A 190 -17.84 11.23 5.03
CA SER A 190 -18.80 12.07 5.75
C SER A 190 -19.94 11.27 6.39
N PHE A 191 -20.45 10.25 5.67
CA PHE A 191 -21.50 9.37 6.21
C PHE A 191 -20.97 8.46 7.28
N LEU A 192 -19.74 7.96 7.11
CA LEU A 192 -19.06 7.14 8.11
C LEU A 192 -18.88 7.94 9.41
N ALA A 193 -18.33 9.16 9.31
CA ALA A 193 -18.12 10.04 10.46
C ALA A 193 -19.42 10.35 11.22
N GLU A 194 -20.52 10.57 10.51
CA GLU A 194 -21.84 10.81 11.16
C GLU A 194 -22.33 9.59 11.93
N ILE A 195 -22.20 8.39 11.36
CA ILE A 195 -22.67 7.15 12.00
C ILE A 195 -21.84 6.81 13.24
N ILE A 196 -20.53 7.04 13.22
CA ILE A 196 -19.64 6.67 14.32
C ILE A 196 -19.38 7.83 15.29
N LYS A 197 -20.06 8.95 15.17
CA LYS A 197 -19.81 10.18 15.93
C LYS A 197 -19.76 9.96 17.44
N ASP A 198 -20.76 9.31 18.01
CA ASP A 198 -20.83 9.07 19.46
C ASP A 198 -19.69 8.16 19.94
N TRP A 199 -19.27 7.21 19.10
CA TRP A 199 -18.11 6.38 19.37
C TRP A 199 -16.83 7.18 19.29
N GLU A 200 -16.66 8.05 18.29
CA GLU A 200 -15.49 8.93 18.12
C GLU A 200 -15.35 9.88 19.32
N ASP A 201 -16.44 10.52 19.76
CA ASP A 201 -16.45 11.43 20.92
C ASP A 201 -15.95 10.73 22.20
N ASN A 202 -16.26 9.44 22.36
CA ASN A 202 -15.83 8.65 23.52
C ASN A 202 -14.34 8.23 23.48
N LEU A 203 -13.66 8.32 22.35
CA LEU A 203 -12.22 8.00 22.24
C LEU A 203 -11.33 8.94 23.09
N SER A 204 -11.79 10.17 23.28
CA SER A 204 -11.05 11.19 24.05
C SER A 204 -10.87 10.81 25.52
N ALA A 205 -11.76 10.03 26.11
CA ALA A 205 -11.69 9.55 27.48
C ALA A 205 -10.48 8.62 27.73
N ASP A 206 -10.05 7.89 26.71
CA ASP A 206 -8.88 7.00 26.73
C ASP A 206 -7.68 7.60 25.97
N GLU A 207 -7.70 8.92 25.68
CA GLU A 207 -6.63 9.67 24.97
C GLU A 207 -6.30 9.10 23.56
N ILE A 208 -7.25 8.38 22.94
CA ILE A 208 -7.08 7.82 21.61
C ILE A 208 -7.29 8.90 20.56
N LYS A 209 -6.34 9.00 19.62
CA LYS A 209 -6.45 9.88 18.46
C LYS A 209 -6.95 9.09 17.26
N LEU A 210 -8.00 9.57 16.61
CA LEU A 210 -8.53 9.02 15.37
C LEU A 210 -8.05 9.83 14.15
N ALA A 211 -7.74 9.14 13.07
CA ALA A 211 -7.50 9.75 11.77
C ALA A 211 -8.27 8.99 10.69
N TYR A 212 -8.98 9.75 9.85
CA TYR A 212 -9.62 9.26 8.63
C TYR A 212 -8.61 9.31 7.50
N LEU A 213 -8.41 8.21 6.79
CA LEU A 213 -7.47 8.07 5.69
C LEU A 213 -8.22 7.55 4.45
N PRO A 214 -8.89 8.45 3.71
CA PRO A 214 -9.69 8.06 2.56
C PRO A 214 -8.83 7.66 1.35
N SER A 215 -9.31 6.66 0.64
CA SER A 215 -8.80 6.24 -0.66
C SER A 215 -9.97 5.77 -1.54
N PRO A 216 -9.80 5.58 -2.86
CA PRO A 216 -10.91 5.21 -3.72
C PRO A 216 -11.65 3.95 -3.25
N GLY A 217 -12.90 4.11 -2.79
CA GLY A 217 -13.76 3.04 -2.30
C GLY A 217 -13.47 2.54 -0.88
N ILE A 218 -12.47 3.08 -0.20
CA ILE A 218 -12.04 2.65 1.14
C ILE A 218 -11.86 3.88 2.04
N VAL A 219 -12.30 3.79 3.28
CA VAL A 219 -11.89 4.70 4.36
C VAL A 219 -11.20 3.88 5.43
N LYS A 220 -9.94 4.22 5.73
CA LYS A 220 -9.23 3.61 6.85
C LYS A 220 -9.39 4.51 8.08
N LEU A 221 -9.71 3.90 9.20
CA LEU A 221 -9.80 4.56 10.50
C LEU A 221 -8.57 4.15 11.32
N ARG A 222 -7.63 5.07 11.54
CA ARG A 222 -6.43 4.82 12.32
C ARG A 222 -6.57 5.36 13.73
N LEU A 223 -6.64 4.45 14.69
CA LEU A 223 -6.61 4.75 16.12
C LEU A 223 -5.14 4.77 16.58
N SER A 224 -4.77 5.76 17.36
CA SER A 224 -3.40 5.93 17.87
C SER A 224 -3.42 6.24 19.36
N LEU A 225 -2.64 5.50 20.13
CA LEU A 225 -2.53 5.68 21.58
C LEU A 225 -1.07 5.61 22.02
N VAL A 226 -0.67 6.49 22.93
CA VAL A 226 0.67 6.55 23.52
C VAL A 226 0.60 6.17 24.99
N GLY A 227 1.53 5.37 25.46
CA GLY A 227 1.63 5.01 26.88
C GLY A 227 2.86 4.16 27.18
N LYS A 228 3.04 3.79 28.44
CA LYS A 228 4.21 3.01 28.89
C LYS A 228 4.00 1.50 28.75
N ASP A 229 2.79 1.03 28.92
CA ASP A 229 2.45 -0.38 28.87
C ASP A 229 1.85 -0.72 27.50
N GLY A 230 2.68 -1.26 26.61
CA GLY A 230 2.27 -1.63 25.27
C GLY A 230 1.12 -2.64 25.21
N LYS A 231 1.03 -3.56 26.19
CA LYS A 231 -0.08 -4.51 26.26
C LYS A 231 -1.38 -3.83 26.60
N LYS A 232 -1.39 -2.97 27.62
CA LYS A 232 -2.57 -2.19 28.02
C LYS A 232 -3.05 -1.29 26.87
N ILE A 233 -2.12 -0.68 26.11
CA ILE A 233 -2.44 0.12 24.93
C ILE A 233 -3.18 -0.72 23.90
N VAL A 234 -2.64 -1.89 23.54
CA VAL A 234 -3.26 -2.80 22.55
C VAL A 234 -4.64 -3.25 23.03
N ASP A 235 -4.79 -3.63 24.28
CA ASP A 235 -6.08 -4.06 24.86
C ASP A 235 -7.12 -2.93 24.80
N THR A 236 -6.71 -1.68 25.13
CA THR A 236 -7.58 -0.51 25.03
C THR A 236 -8.02 -0.23 23.60
N LEU A 237 -7.09 -0.24 22.63
CA LEU A 237 -7.40 -0.02 21.23
C LEU A 237 -8.34 -1.12 20.70
N ASN A 238 -8.09 -2.38 21.03
CA ASN A 238 -8.94 -3.51 20.61
C ASN A 238 -10.37 -3.41 21.18
N LYS A 239 -10.52 -2.95 22.42
CA LYS A 239 -11.85 -2.69 23.01
C LYS A 239 -12.65 -1.71 22.14
N HIS A 240 -12.05 -0.58 21.75
CA HIS A 240 -12.73 0.41 20.91
C HIS A 240 -12.99 -0.10 19.49
N ILE A 241 -12.10 -0.90 18.93
CA ILE A 241 -12.29 -1.54 17.62
C ILE A 241 -13.48 -2.51 17.66
N ASN A 242 -13.63 -3.30 18.72
CA ASN A 242 -14.78 -4.19 18.88
C ASN A 242 -16.10 -3.42 18.97
N LEU A 243 -16.12 -2.31 19.72
CA LEU A 243 -17.29 -1.42 19.78
C LEU A 243 -17.62 -0.80 18.41
N LEU A 244 -16.60 -0.40 17.65
CA LEU A 244 -16.79 0.09 16.30
C LEU A 244 -17.40 -0.98 15.38
N TYR A 245 -16.91 -2.21 15.49
CA TYR A 245 -17.45 -3.33 14.71
C TYR A 245 -18.93 -3.60 15.00
N GLU A 246 -19.40 -3.42 16.23
CA GLU A 246 -20.82 -3.53 16.58
C GLU A 246 -21.70 -2.46 15.90
N ILE A 247 -21.13 -1.27 15.64
CA ILE A 247 -21.85 -0.14 15.01
C ILE A 247 -21.90 -0.31 13.47
N ILE A 248 -20.79 -0.73 12.85
CA ILE A 248 -20.63 -0.79 11.39
C ILE A 248 -20.11 -2.15 10.90
N PRO A 249 -20.75 -3.29 11.26
CA PRO A 249 -20.24 -4.63 10.96
C PRO A 249 -20.09 -4.91 9.46
N ASP A 250 -21.02 -4.41 8.64
CA ASP A 250 -20.99 -4.62 7.18
C ASP A 250 -19.91 -3.82 6.47
N GLN A 251 -19.53 -2.65 7.04
CA GLN A 251 -18.52 -1.77 6.46
C GLN A 251 -17.10 -2.20 6.80
N VAL A 252 -16.86 -2.72 8.02
CA VAL A 252 -15.53 -3.23 8.40
C VAL A 252 -15.24 -4.52 7.65
N TYR A 253 -14.17 -4.49 6.83
CA TYR A 253 -13.76 -5.68 6.09
C TYR A 253 -12.40 -6.26 6.53
N GLY A 254 -11.61 -5.49 7.27
CA GLY A 254 -10.29 -5.93 7.70
C GLY A 254 -9.59 -4.94 8.60
N TYR A 255 -8.39 -5.30 8.98
CA TYR A 255 -7.54 -4.56 9.91
C TYR A 255 -6.14 -4.42 9.33
N GLU A 256 -5.37 -3.47 9.81
CA GLU A 256 -3.96 -3.23 9.44
C GLU A 256 -3.75 -3.25 7.91
N ASP A 257 -3.05 -4.26 7.41
CA ASP A 257 -2.68 -4.42 6.00
C ASP A 257 -3.61 -5.37 5.22
N ASP A 258 -4.73 -5.80 5.83
CA ASP A 258 -5.70 -6.66 5.16
C ASP A 258 -6.18 -6.04 3.85
N THR A 259 -6.25 -6.84 2.81
CA THR A 259 -6.85 -6.44 1.53
C THR A 259 -8.21 -7.12 1.36
N MET A 260 -9.11 -6.52 0.57
CA MET A 260 -10.43 -7.10 0.33
C MET A 260 -10.33 -8.50 -0.28
N GLU A 261 -9.44 -8.65 -1.27
CA GLU A 261 -9.16 -9.93 -1.92
C GLU A 261 -8.53 -10.96 -0.99
N GLY A 262 -7.69 -10.52 -0.04
CA GLY A 262 -7.12 -11.39 0.99
C GLY A 262 -8.18 -11.94 1.92
N VAL A 263 -9.01 -11.06 2.49
CA VAL A 263 -10.12 -11.43 3.39
C VAL A 263 -11.12 -12.36 2.69
N VAL A 264 -11.46 -12.09 1.43
CA VAL A 264 -12.32 -12.98 0.64
C VAL A 264 -11.66 -14.33 0.42
N GLY A 265 -10.35 -14.37 0.13
CA GLY A 265 -9.59 -15.61 -0.03
C GLY A 265 -9.57 -16.48 1.23
N ASP A 266 -9.38 -15.86 2.39
CA ASP A 266 -9.42 -16.54 3.69
C ASP A 266 -10.80 -17.14 3.99
N LEU A 267 -11.87 -16.37 3.73
CA LEU A 267 -13.25 -16.82 3.92
C LEU A 267 -13.60 -17.99 2.98
N LEU A 268 -13.22 -17.90 1.70
CA LEU A 268 -13.43 -18.99 0.74
C LEU A 268 -12.65 -20.25 1.15
N THR A 269 -11.41 -20.09 1.57
CA THR A 269 -10.59 -21.21 2.05
C THR A 269 -11.18 -21.87 3.29
N ALA A 270 -11.65 -21.08 4.26
CA ALA A 270 -12.26 -21.59 5.48
C ALA A 270 -13.55 -22.38 5.20
N GLN A 271 -14.28 -22.03 4.16
CA GLN A 271 -15.52 -22.71 3.75
C GLN A 271 -15.30 -23.79 2.68
N ASN A 272 -14.05 -24.00 2.25
CA ASN A 272 -13.72 -24.91 1.13
C ASN A 272 -14.58 -24.62 -0.12
N ALA A 273 -14.77 -23.33 -0.44
CA ALA A 273 -15.64 -22.86 -1.50
C ALA A 273 -14.85 -22.29 -2.66
N SER A 274 -15.37 -22.43 -3.86
CA SER A 274 -14.75 -22.01 -5.11
C SER A 274 -15.47 -20.82 -5.75
N ILE A 275 -14.71 -20.01 -6.49
CA ILE A 275 -15.21 -18.80 -7.14
C ILE A 275 -14.73 -18.70 -8.61
N SER A 276 -15.58 -18.09 -9.43
CA SER A 276 -15.25 -17.65 -10.79
C SER A 276 -15.78 -16.24 -11.06
N THR A 277 -15.19 -15.56 -12.07
CA THR A 277 -15.59 -14.20 -12.43
C THR A 277 -15.93 -14.03 -13.89
N ALA A 278 -16.95 -13.22 -14.19
CA ALA A 278 -17.35 -12.78 -15.52
C ALA A 278 -17.19 -11.25 -15.61
N GLU A 279 -16.20 -10.79 -16.36
CA GLU A 279 -15.84 -9.39 -16.37
C GLU A 279 -16.11 -8.72 -17.71
N SER A 280 -16.78 -7.57 -17.68
CA SER A 280 -16.95 -6.71 -18.84
C SER A 280 -16.20 -5.39 -18.62
N CYS A 281 -16.77 -4.42 -17.92
CA CYS A 281 -16.16 -3.11 -17.72
C CYS A 281 -14.88 -3.10 -16.87
N THR A 282 -14.65 -4.12 -16.05
CA THR A 282 -13.44 -4.25 -15.22
C THR A 282 -12.28 -4.91 -15.95
N GLY A 283 -12.53 -5.60 -17.06
CA GLY A 283 -11.52 -6.05 -18.01
C GLY A 283 -10.46 -7.01 -17.45
N GLY A 284 -10.77 -7.76 -16.39
CA GLY A 284 -9.84 -8.67 -15.69
C GLY A 284 -9.30 -8.12 -14.37
N ALA A 285 -9.73 -6.92 -13.94
CA ALA A 285 -9.25 -6.32 -12.69
C ALA A 285 -9.66 -7.11 -11.44
N VAL A 286 -10.85 -7.71 -11.43
CA VAL A 286 -11.31 -8.56 -10.31
C VAL A 286 -10.44 -9.82 -10.24
N ALA A 287 -10.22 -10.49 -11.38
CA ALA A 287 -9.35 -11.67 -11.45
C ALA A 287 -7.91 -11.34 -11.03
N LYS A 288 -7.37 -10.18 -11.46
CA LYS A 288 -6.05 -9.70 -11.05
C LYS A 288 -5.95 -9.52 -9.53
N MET A 289 -6.96 -8.92 -8.89
CA MET A 289 -6.99 -8.77 -7.43
C MET A 289 -6.97 -10.13 -6.75
N ILE A 290 -7.84 -11.06 -7.15
CA ILE A 290 -7.89 -12.41 -6.57
C ILE A 290 -6.55 -13.13 -6.73
N THR A 291 -5.97 -13.11 -7.94
CA THR A 291 -4.70 -13.81 -8.24
C THR A 291 -3.46 -13.13 -7.65
N SER A 292 -3.57 -11.90 -7.13
CA SER A 292 -2.48 -11.26 -6.37
C SER A 292 -2.27 -11.90 -4.99
N VAL A 293 -3.25 -12.66 -4.49
CA VAL A 293 -3.15 -13.39 -3.23
C VAL A 293 -2.46 -14.74 -3.47
N SER A 294 -1.37 -14.99 -2.76
CA SER A 294 -0.67 -16.27 -2.83
C SER A 294 -1.60 -17.40 -2.34
N GLY A 295 -1.65 -18.51 -3.07
CA GLY A 295 -2.55 -19.62 -2.76
C GLY A 295 -3.97 -19.48 -3.33
N SER A 296 -4.27 -18.43 -4.10
CA SER A 296 -5.58 -18.23 -4.72
C SER A 296 -6.04 -19.39 -5.63
N SER A 297 -5.13 -20.20 -6.12
CA SER A 297 -5.46 -21.41 -6.89
C SER A 297 -6.27 -22.45 -6.10
N ASN A 298 -6.35 -22.34 -4.79
CA ASN A 298 -7.16 -23.25 -3.96
C ASN A 298 -8.66 -22.96 -4.03
N TYR A 299 -9.05 -21.75 -4.45
CA TYR A 299 -10.45 -21.32 -4.49
C TYR A 299 -10.86 -20.60 -5.79
N PHE A 300 -9.92 -20.15 -6.62
CA PHE A 300 -10.20 -19.42 -7.85
C PHE A 300 -10.02 -20.30 -9.09
N GLU A 301 -11.12 -20.68 -9.74
CA GLU A 301 -11.10 -21.54 -10.94
C GLU A 301 -10.80 -20.75 -12.22
N GLY A 302 -11.11 -19.45 -12.27
CA GLY A 302 -10.82 -18.63 -13.41
C GLY A 302 -11.78 -17.49 -13.68
N SER A 303 -11.52 -16.78 -14.78
CA SER A 303 -12.29 -15.62 -15.23
C SER A 303 -12.64 -15.71 -16.71
N VAL A 304 -13.86 -15.25 -17.07
CA VAL A 304 -14.26 -15.00 -18.44
C VAL A 304 -14.36 -13.50 -18.68
N ILE A 305 -13.42 -12.94 -19.44
CA ILE A 305 -13.49 -11.54 -19.86
C ILE A 305 -14.39 -11.45 -21.09
N CYS A 306 -15.67 -11.15 -20.88
CA CYS A 306 -16.68 -11.08 -21.94
C CYS A 306 -17.02 -9.63 -22.29
N TYR A 307 -16.11 -8.97 -23.00
CA TYR A 307 -16.19 -7.54 -23.29
C TYR A 307 -17.27 -7.20 -24.33
N SER A 308 -17.42 -8.02 -25.38
CA SER A 308 -18.48 -7.86 -26.41
C SER A 308 -19.76 -8.62 -26.07
N ASN A 309 -20.89 -8.22 -26.67
CA ASN A 309 -22.15 -8.92 -26.52
C ASN A 309 -22.10 -10.36 -27.07
N ILE A 310 -21.42 -10.57 -28.20
CA ILE A 310 -21.21 -11.91 -28.79
C ILE A 310 -20.46 -12.82 -27.80
N CYS A 311 -19.45 -12.28 -27.10
CA CYS A 311 -18.72 -13.03 -26.07
C CYS A 311 -19.63 -13.40 -24.89
N LYS A 312 -20.50 -12.49 -24.44
CA LYS A 312 -21.50 -12.77 -23.39
C LYS A 312 -22.43 -13.92 -23.78
N ILE A 313 -22.92 -13.92 -25.02
CA ILE A 313 -23.78 -14.99 -25.56
C ILE A 313 -23.03 -16.31 -25.65
N ASN A 314 -21.89 -16.33 -26.35
CA ASN A 314 -21.18 -17.56 -26.66
C ASN A 314 -20.49 -18.21 -25.46
N GLN A 315 -19.97 -17.40 -24.51
CA GLN A 315 -19.20 -17.91 -23.39
C GLN A 315 -20.03 -18.12 -22.12
N LEU A 316 -21.04 -17.28 -21.88
CA LEU A 316 -21.81 -17.27 -20.64
C LEU A 316 -23.28 -17.62 -20.84
N HIS A 317 -23.70 -17.89 -22.09
CA HIS A 317 -25.07 -18.18 -22.47
C HIS A 317 -26.08 -17.09 -22.08
N VAL A 318 -25.63 -15.82 -22.10
CA VAL A 318 -26.50 -14.66 -21.94
C VAL A 318 -27.50 -14.65 -23.10
N GLN A 319 -28.77 -14.49 -22.80
CA GLN A 319 -29.84 -14.51 -23.80
C GLN A 319 -29.75 -13.27 -24.70
N GLU A 320 -29.70 -13.49 -26.01
CA GLU A 320 -29.66 -12.41 -27.01
C GLU A 320 -30.89 -11.50 -26.91
N SER A 321 -32.06 -12.08 -26.67
CA SER A 321 -33.31 -11.35 -26.43
C SER A 321 -33.22 -10.39 -25.22
N ALA A 322 -32.55 -10.80 -24.15
CA ALA A 322 -32.33 -9.97 -22.98
C ALA A 322 -31.36 -8.81 -23.28
N LEU A 323 -30.30 -9.07 -24.06
CA LEU A 323 -29.39 -8.02 -24.52
C LEU A 323 -30.09 -6.96 -25.37
N HIS A 324 -31.01 -7.39 -26.26
CA HIS A 324 -31.82 -6.46 -27.05
C HIS A 324 -32.81 -5.66 -26.21
N ALA A 325 -33.46 -6.29 -25.22
CA ALA A 325 -34.47 -5.65 -24.40
C ALA A 325 -33.90 -4.67 -23.36
N TYR A 326 -32.81 -5.04 -22.68
CA TYR A 326 -32.25 -4.30 -21.52
C TYR A 326 -30.91 -3.64 -21.76
N GLY A 327 -30.22 -4.05 -22.84
CA GLY A 327 -28.83 -3.64 -23.13
C GLY A 327 -27.81 -4.29 -22.19
N ALA A 328 -26.55 -4.26 -22.61
CA ALA A 328 -25.46 -4.91 -21.88
C ALA A 328 -25.24 -4.41 -20.44
N VAL A 329 -25.61 -3.13 -20.17
CA VAL A 329 -25.48 -2.51 -18.84
C VAL A 329 -26.86 -2.53 -18.18
N SER A 330 -27.21 -3.65 -17.59
CA SER A 330 -28.46 -3.87 -16.90
C SER A 330 -28.31 -4.94 -15.83
N GLN A 331 -29.28 -5.00 -14.92
CA GLN A 331 -29.38 -6.01 -13.88
C GLN A 331 -29.45 -7.41 -14.47
N GLU A 332 -30.35 -7.61 -15.43
CA GLU A 332 -30.65 -8.88 -16.06
C GLU A 332 -29.40 -9.49 -16.72
N ILE A 333 -28.60 -8.65 -17.34
CA ILE A 333 -27.37 -9.11 -18.00
C ILE A 333 -26.28 -9.43 -16.99
N ALA A 334 -26.09 -8.61 -15.97
CA ALA A 334 -25.11 -8.88 -14.91
C ALA A 334 -25.44 -10.20 -14.16
N GLU A 335 -26.70 -10.44 -13.87
CA GLU A 335 -27.17 -11.67 -13.21
C GLU A 335 -26.95 -12.90 -14.10
N GLN A 336 -27.31 -12.82 -15.39
CA GLN A 336 -27.04 -13.91 -16.33
C GLN A 336 -25.55 -14.19 -16.51
N MET A 337 -24.71 -13.16 -16.49
CA MET A 337 -23.25 -13.33 -16.55
C MET A 337 -22.73 -14.07 -15.31
N ALA A 338 -23.21 -13.71 -14.10
CA ALA A 338 -22.81 -14.36 -12.85
C ALA A 338 -23.23 -15.85 -12.83
N ILE A 339 -24.48 -16.14 -13.23
CA ILE A 339 -24.97 -17.51 -13.35
C ILE A 339 -24.16 -18.29 -14.41
N GLY A 340 -23.90 -17.65 -15.56
CA GLY A 340 -23.20 -18.25 -16.68
C GLY A 340 -21.77 -18.67 -16.32
N VAL A 341 -21.02 -17.81 -15.65
CA VAL A 341 -19.64 -18.12 -15.26
C VAL A 341 -19.57 -19.18 -14.16
N LYS A 342 -20.45 -19.10 -13.17
CA LYS A 342 -20.60 -20.11 -12.11
C LYS A 342 -20.83 -21.50 -12.71
N ARG A 343 -21.74 -21.61 -13.65
CA ARG A 343 -22.06 -22.87 -14.34
C ARG A 343 -20.90 -23.34 -15.23
N LYS A 344 -20.30 -22.42 -16.00
CA LYS A 344 -19.24 -22.74 -16.96
C LYS A 344 -18.00 -23.30 -16.29
N LEU A 345 -17.62 -22.75 -15.14
CA LEU A 345 -16.42 -23.15 -14.39
C LEU A 345 -16.74 -24.04 -13.19
N ASN A 346 -18.02 -24.43 -13.03
CA ASN A 346 -18.50 -25.31 -11.97
C ASN A 346 -18.04 -24.89 -10.57
N THR A 347 -18.25 -23.62 -10.22
CA THR A 347 -17.88 -23.02 -8.94
C THR A 347 -19.05 -22.85 -7.99
N ASP A 348 -18.79 -22.66 -6.70
CA ASP A 348 -19.81 -22.37 -5.69
C ASP A 348 -20.37 -20.96 -5.83
N TYR A 349 -19.50 -20.01 -6.24
CA TYR A 349 -19.85 -18.61 -6.46
C TYR A 349 -19.42 -18.14 -7.85
N GLY A 350 -20.27 -17.32 -8.48
CA GLY A 350 -19.94 -16.64 -9.73
C GLY A 350 -20.14 -15.14 -9.56
N LEU A 351 -19.12 -14.33 -9.78
CA LEU A 351 -19.19 -12.87 -9.78
C LEU A 351 -19.32 -12.32 -11.19
N ALA A 352 -20.04 -11.21 -11.34
CA ALA A 352 -20.11 -10.51 -12.62
C ALA A 352 -20.04 -8.99 -12.47
N THR A 353 -19.46 -8.35 -13.49
CA THR A 353 -19.42 -6.88 -13.62
C THR A 353 -19.80 -6.48 -15.04
N SER A 354 -20.76 -5.56 -15.18
CA SER A 354 -21.14 -4.97 -16.47
C SER A 354 -21.45 -3.47 -16.30
N GLY A 355 -20.87 -2.59 -17.14
CA GLY A 355 -21.07 -1.16 -16.92
C GLY A 355 -20.33 -0.26 -17.88
N ILE A 356 -20.46 1.05 -17.65
CA ILE A 356 -19.83 2.13 -18.40
C ILE A 356 -18.76 2.77 -17.52
N ALA A 357 -17.51 2.29 -17.67
CA ALA A 357 -16.40 2.79 -16.88
C ALA A 357 -15.93 4.21 -17.31
N GLY A 358 -16.28 4.66 -18.51
CA GLY A 358 -15.91 5.98 -19.03
C GLY A 358 -14.55 6.00 -19.76
N PRO A 359 -14.05 7.19 -20.20
CA PRO A 359 -14.72 8.50 -20.11
C PRO A 359 -15.89 8.69 -21.09
N THR A 360 -16.05 7.79 -22.07
CA THR A 360 -17.09 7.80 -23.10
C THR A 360 -18.10 6.66 -22.89
N GLY A 361 -19.15 6.61 -23.73
CA GLY A 361 -20.15 5.53 -23.74
C GLY A 361 -21.35 5.75 -22.82
N GLY A 362 -21.39 6.86 -22.07
CA GLY A 362 -22.57 7.23 -21.29
C GLY A 362 -23.69 7.80 -22.14
N THR A 363 -24.94 7.62 -21.69
CA THR A 363 -26.17 8.23 -22.18
C THR A 363 -26.86 9.00 -21.06
N ALA A 364 -27.93 9.74 -21.36
CA ALA A 364 -28.72 10.43 -20.34
C ALA A 364 -29.29 9.44 -19.30
N ASP A 365 -29.77 8.28 -19.75
CA ASP A 365 -30.35 7.25 -18.88
C ASP A 365 -29.32 6.39 -18.15
N LYS A 366 -28.15 6.21 -18.77
CA LYS A 366 -27.03 5.42 -18.25
C LYS A 366 -25.74 6.23 -18.37
N PRO A 367 -25.51 7.20 -17.49
CA PRO A 367 -24.28 8.01 -17.51
C PRO A 367 -23.03 7.18 -17.23
N VAL A 368 -21.86 7.77 -17.52
CA VAL A 368 -20.56 7.19 -17.13
C VAL A 368 -20.57 6.90 -15.63
N GLY A 369 -20.10 5.73 -15.25
CA GLY A 369 -20.15 5.22 -13.86
C GLY A 369 -21.38 4.39 -13.52
N THR A 370 -22.33 4.23 -14.47
CA THR A 370 -23.43 3.25 -14.32
C THR A 370 -22.88 1.86 -14.49
N ILE A 371 -22.83 1.09 -13.39
CA ILE A 371 -22.27 -0.26 -13.35
C ILE A 371 -23.19 -1.19 -12.57
N TRP A 372 -23.38 -2.38 -13.07
CA TRP A 372 -24.05 -3.47 -12.37
C TRP A 372 -23.02 -4.52 -11.94
N ILE A 373 -23.12 -4.94 -10.70
CA ILE A 373 -22.39 -6.08 -10.13
C ILE A 373 -23.38 -7.13 -9.71
N ALA A 374 -23.01 -8.41 -9.87
CA ALA A 374 -23.86 -9.53 -9.49
C ALA A 374 -23.05 -10.67 -8.89
N LEU A 375 -23.68 -11.42 -8.00
CA LEU A 375 -23.17 -12.62 -7.36
C LEU A 375 -24.20 -13.74 -7.50
N ALA A 376 -23.82 -14.85 -8.10
CA ALA A 376 -24.59 -16.08 -8.13
C ALA A 376 -24.04 -17.09 -7.12
N SER A 377 -24.90 -17.62 -6.26
CA SER A 377 -24.59 -18.65 -5.25
C SER A 377 -25.56 -19.84 -5.38
N LYS A 378 -25.51 -20.76 -4.44
CA LYS A 378 -26.52 -21.84 -4.33
C LYS A 378 -27.89 -21.33 -3.86
N SER A 379 -27.91 -20.22 -3.11
CA SER A 379 -29.12 -19.59 -2.58
C SER A 379 -29.82 -18.67 -3.60
N GLY A 380 -29.23 -18.45 -4.77
CA GLY A 380 -29.78 -17.58 -5.81
C GLY A 380 -28.78 -16.57 -6.34
N VAL A 381 -29.34 -15.48 -6.89
CA VAL A 381 -28.54 -14.38 -7.46
C VAL A 381 -28.91 -13.08 -6.77
N ILE A 382 -27.91 -12.32 -6.38
CA ILE A 382 -28.07 -10.95 -5.90
C ILE A 382 -27.29 -9.99 -6.82
N SER A 383 -27.82 -8.79 -6.99
CA SER A 383 -27.19 -7.76 -7.82
C SER A 383 -27.33 -6.38 -7.21
N LYS A 384 -26.45 -5.47 -7.60
CA LYS A 384 -26.44 -4.09 -7.13
C LYS A 384 -26.02 -3.15 -8.24
N LYS A 385 -26.73 -2.05 -8.39
CA LYS A 385 -26.34 -0.93 -9.25
C LYS A 385 -25.40 -0.01 -8.49
N LEU A 386 -24.28 0.32 -9.11
CA LEU A 386 -23.34 1.36 -8.68
C LEU A 386 -23.49 2.57 -9.58
N ASN A 387 -23.46 3.75 -9.00
CA ASN A 387 -23.44 5.03 -9.71
C ASN A 387 -22.15 5.74 -9.33
N LEU A 388 -21.08 5.49 -10.10
CA LEU A 388 -19.74 5.99 -9.85
C LEU A 388 -19.46 7.20 -10.78
N GLY A 389 -19.07 8.35 -10.21
CA GLY A 389 -18.79 9.57 -10.96
C GLY A 389 -17.30 9.87 -11.12
N TYR A 390 -16.46 8.83 -11.30
CA TYR A 390 -15.00 8.95 -11.24
C TYR A 390 -14.33 8.75 -12.61
N SER A 391 -13.00 8.85 -12.65
CA SER A 391 -12.20 8.42 -13.80
C SER A 391 -12.36 6.92 -14.05
N ARG A 392 -12.06 6.49 -15.30
CA ARG A 392 -12.16 5.09 -15.71
C ARG A 392 -11.44 4.12 -14.75
N ASP A 393 -10.19 4.39 -14.41
CA ASP A 393 -9.40 3.52 -13.53
C ASP A 393 -10.00 3.44 -12.13
N ARG A 394 -10.48 4.57 -11.61
CA ARG A 394 -11.16 4.62 -10.31
C ARG A 394 -12.49 3.88 -10.33
N ASN A 395 -13.28 4.01 -11.41
CA ASN A 395 -14.53 3.26 -11.59
C ASN A 395 -14.28 1.76 -11.63
N ILE A 396 -13.26 1.31 -12.36
CA ILE A 396 -12.84 -0.10 -12.41
C ILE A 396 -12.44 -0.60 -11.01
N HIS A 397 -11.58 0.13 -10.33
CA HIS A 397 -11.08 -0.24 -8.99
C HIS A 397 -12.22 -0.35 -7.96
N VAL A 398 -13.06 0.68 -7.86
CA VAL A 398 -14.19 0.69 -6.91
C VAL A 398 -15.21 -0.41 -7.24
N THR A 399 -15.45 -0.69 -8.52
CA THR A 399 -16.31 -1.81 -8.95
C THR A 399 -15.74 -3.16 -8.51
N SER A 400 -14.45 -3.36 -8.69
CA SER A 400 -13.76 -4.61 -8.29
C SER A 400 -13.83 -4.82 -6.78
N LEU A 401 -13.57 -3.78 -5.98
CA LEU A 401 -13.76 -3.83 -4.52
C LEU A 401 -15.22 -4.14 -4.15
N SER A 402 -16.18 -3.50 -4.81
CA SER A 402 -17.59 -3.64 -4.46
C SER A 402 -18.12 -5.04 -4.76
N VAL A 403 -17.71 -5.67 -5.86
CA VAL A 403 -18.16 -7.04 -6.17
C VAL A 403 -17.50 -8.07 -5.24
N LEU A 404 -16.25 -7.86 -4.84
CA LEU A 404 -15.58 -8.69 -3.83
C LEU A 404 -16.22 -8.51 -2.45
N ASN A 405 -16.57 -7.28 -2.05
CA ASN A 405 -17.28 -7.04 -0.80
C ASN A 405 -18.70 -7.66 -0.80
N MET A 406 -19.38 -7.68 -1.95
CA MET A 406 -20.66 -8.40 -2.08
C MET A 406 -20.50 -9.88 -1.76
N LEU A 407 -19.44 -10.51 -2.24
CA LEU A 407 -19.10 -11.90 -1.91
C LEU A 407 -18.72 -12.06 -0.43
N ARG A 408 -17.89 -11.16 0.13
CA ARG A 408 -17.53 -11.17 1.55
C ARG A 408 -18.78 -11.20 2.44
N LEU A 409 -19.72 -10.30 2.18
CA LEU A 409 -20.96 -10.21 2.95
C LEU A 409 -21.83 -11.47 2.81
N GLU A 410 -21.83 -12.15 1.66
CA GLU A 410 -22.52 -13.41 1.48
C GLU A 410 -21.84 -14.55 2.24
N LEU A 411 -20.50 -14.61 2.20
CA LEU A 411 -19.73 -15.63 2.93
C LEU A 411 -19.88 -15.51 4.45
N LEU A 412 -20.06 -14.30 4.98
CA LEU A 412 -20.29 -14.08 6.42
C LEU A 412 -21.66 -14.53 6.93
N LYS A 413 -22.60 -14.85 6.04
CA LYS A 413 -23.94 -15.38 6.43
C LYS A 413 -23.94 -16.89 6.65
N ASN A 414 -22.93 -17.59 6.16
CA ASN A 414 -22.78 -19.03 6.26
C ASN A 414 -21.80 -19.40 7.37
#